data_adc109ef8a196051761f54269389c902
#
_entry.id   adc109ef8a196051761f54269389c902
#
_cell.length_a   1.000
_cell.length_b   1.000
_cell.length_c   1.000
_cell.angle_alpha   90.00
_cell.angle_beta   90.00
_cell.angle_gamma   90.00
#
_symmetry.space_group_name_H-M   'P 1'
#
loop_
_entity.id
_entity.type
_entity.pdbx_description
1 polymer ?
#
loop_
_entity_poly.entity_id
_entity_poly.type
_entity_poly.pdbx_seq_one_letter_code
_entity_poly.pdbx_strand_id
1 'polypeptide(L)'
;TFKDNPFLSPEYVKAMEDMKERNPAKARIYYYGEYGVNPEGLVITNWRTEDFDSMELAARGLEHRCGMDLGYHDPSAIIDTLYDKSGQTIYVFNEFYKKGCQLNELAAAIKSMGLQKSKLAVDAAEPRTIQFFKNENINASPCAKGKDSVKAGIMFLQNNLIIVHPSCKNFITELENFSYIKSKQTGEWTDDTTHEWSHAIDACRYAYSDIYTNKKLKSL
;
A
#
# COMPACT_ATOMS: atom_id res chain seq x y z
N THR A 1 18.14 21.72 -9.55
CA THR A 1 17.18 21.66 -8.42
C THR A 1 16.97 23.06 -7.85
N PHE A 2 15.95 23.25 -6.98
CA PHE A 2 15.75 24.54 -6.32
C PHE A 2 16.98 24.94 -5.45
N LYS A 3 17.76 23.99 -4.97
CA LYS A 3 19.00 24.24 -4.21
C LYS A 3 20.09 24.94 -5.00
N ASP A 4 20.00 24.89 -6.32
CA ASP A 4 20.97 25.51 -7.22
C ASP A 4 20.65 26.99 -7.50
N ASN A 5 19.52 27.49 -6.98
CA ASN A 5 19.09 28.88 -7.16
C ASN A 5 19.32 29.70 -5.87
N PRO A 6 20.35 30.59 -5.83
CA PRO A 6 20.67 31.35 -4.62
C PRO A 6 19.71 32.53 -4.35
N PHE A 7 18.75 32.78 -5.25
CA PHE A 7 17.81 33.91 -5.15
C PHE A 7 16.46 33.54 -4.54
N LEU A 8 16.31 32.31 -4.01
CA LEU A 8 15.05 31.86 -3.37
C LEU A 8 14.89 32.47 -1.99
N SER A 9 13.65 32.86 -1.68
CA SER A 9 13.33 33.38 -0.34
C SER A 9 13.44 32.27 0.73
N PRO A 10 13.79 32.62 1.98
CA PRO A 10 13.83 31.65 3.09
C PRO A 10 12.50 30.92 3.29
N GLU A 11 11.38 31.60 3.07
CA GLU A 11 10.03 31.03 3.18
C GLU A 11 9.79 29.96 2.11
N TYR A 12 10.29 30.18 0.87
CA TYR A 12 10.18 29.20 -0.21
C TYR A 12 11.04 27.96 0.10
N VAL A 13 12.26 28.16 0.57
CA VAL A 13 13.16 27.06 0.98
C VAL A 13 12.50 26.22 2.08
N LYS A 14 11.96 26.87 3.10
CA LYS A 14 11.22 26.19 4.17
C LYS A 14 10.00 25.42 3.66
N ALA A 15 9.23 26.01 2.75
CA ALA A 15 8.07 25.34 2.14
C ALA A 15 8.50 24.10 1.33
N MET A 16 9.65 24.11 0.69
CA MET A 16 10.22 22.95 -0.01
C MET A 16 10.67 21.85 0.96
N GLU A 17 11.31 22.22 2.08
CA GLU A 17 11.69 21.25 3.13
C GLU A 17 10.45 20.64 3.80
N ASP A 18 9.44 21.46 4.12
CA ASP A 18 8.16 20.99 4.65
C ASP A 18 7.44 20.05 3.64
N MET A 19 7.52 20.34 2.35
CA MET A 19 6.96 19.50 1.28
C MET A 19 7.64 18.14 1.23
N LYS A 20 8.96 18.08 1.41
CA LYS A 20 9.73 16.84 1.44
C LYS A 20 9.20 15.86 2.50
N GLU A 21 8.82 16.38 3.67
CA GLU A 21 8.30 15.57 4.77
C GLU A 21 6.82 15.22 4.60
N ARG A 22 6.00 16.19 4.15
CA ARG A 22 4.54 16.05 4.10
C ARG A 22 4.00 15.44 2.81
N ASN A 23 4.72 15.60 1.69
CA ASN A 23 4.30 15.07 0.40
C ASN A 23 5.50 14.60 -0.43
N PRO A 24 6.02 13.40 -0.15
CA PRO A 24 7.21 12.85 -0.82
C PRO A 24 7.05 12.75 -2.35
N ALA A 25 5.84 12.47 -2.87
CA ALA A 25 5.60 12.38 -4.31
C ALA A 25 5.80 13.74 -5.01
N LYS A 26 5.27 14.82 -4.43
CA LYS A 26 5.54 16.18 -4.92
C LYS A 26 7.00 16.55 -4.73
N ALA A 27 7.64 16.13 -3.65
CA ALA A 27 9.04 16.40 -3.40
C ALA A 27 9.96 15.76 -4.47
N ARG A 28 9.63 14.58 -4.99
CA ARG A 28 10.38 13.97 -6.10
C ARG A 28 10.49 14.91 -7.29
N ILE A 29 9.42 15.58 -7.64
CA ILE A 29 9.38 16.50 -8.79
C ILE A 29 9.97 17.87 -8.43
N TYR A 30 9.42 18.53 -7.41
CA TYR A 30 9.74 19.93 -7.12
C TYR A 30 11.02 20.11 -6.31
N TYR A 31 11.34 19.14 -5.42
CA TYR A 31 12.53 19.20 -4.58
C TYR A 31 13.74 18.54 -5.26
N TYR A 32 13.54 17.34 -5.85
CA TYR A 32 14.63 16.57 -6.47
C TYR A 32 14.75 16.78 -7.98
N GLY A 33 13.72 17.34 -8.64
CA GLY A 33 13.73 17.56 -10.09
C GLY A 33 13.60 16.28 -10.91
N GLU A 34 12.96 15.26 -10.36
CA GLU A 34 12.77 13.99 -11.06
C GLU A 34 11.71 14.12 -12.16
N TYR A 35 12.02 13.61 -13.35
CA TYR A 35 11.08 13.58 -14.48
C TYR A 35 10.25 12.30 -14.44
N GLY A 36 8.95 12.41 -14.69
CA GLY A 36 8.15 11.27 -15.11
C GLY A 36 6.92 10.90 -14.28
N VAL A 37 6.72 11.47 -13.10
CA VAL A 37 5.48 11.24 -12.35
C VAL A 37 4.66 12.53 -12.34
N ASN A 38 3.53 12.55 -13.07
CA ASN A 38 2.55 13.62 -12.89
C ASN A 38 1.80 13.34 -11.58
N PRO A 39 2.03 14.10 -10.49
CA PRO A 39 1.36 13.85 -9.21
C PRO A 39 -0.12 14.22 -9.26
N GLU A 40 -0.56 14.91 -10.32
CA GLU A 40 -1.96 15.20 -10.53
C GLU A 40 -2.72 13.92 -10.83
N GLY A 41 -3.60 13.55 -9.91
CA GLY A 41 -4.43 12.36 -10.04
C GLY A 41 -3.89 11.11 -9.36
N LEU A 42 -2.69 11.09 -8.80
CA LEU A 42 -2.25 9.96 -7.97
C LEU A 42 -3.13 9.83 -6.72
N VAL A 43 -3.51 8.60 -6.43
CA VAL A 43 -4.39 8.28 -5.30
C VAL A 43 -3.64 8.34 -3.97
N ILE A 44 -2.42 7.80 -3.93
CA ILE A 44 -1.59 7.72 -2.72
C ILE A 44 -0.30 8.50 -2.97
N THR A 45 -0.08 9.57 -2.21
CA THR A 45 1.05 10.49 -2.40
C THR A 45 1.94 10.61 -1.16
N ASN A 46 1.52 10.06 -0.03
CA ASN A 46 2.16 10.13 1.28
C ASN A 46 3.06 8.91 1.54
N TRP A 47 3.98 8.65 0.63
CA TRP A 47 4.91 7.53 0.73
C TRP A 47 6.34 7.93 0.33
N ARG A 48 7.31 7.14 0.79
CA ARG A 48 8.71 7.24 0.37
C ARG A 48 9.39 5.88 0.45
N THR A 49 10.50 5.74 -0.25
CA THR A 49 11.40 4.61 -0.11
C THR A 49 12.45 4.90 0.97
N GLU A 50 12.71 3.91 1.81
CA GLU A 50 13.73 3.99 2.85
C GLU A 50 14.26 2.57 3.11
N ASP A 51 15.57 2.44 3.30
CA ASP A 51 16.18 1.19 3.73
C ASP A 51 16.07 1.11 5.27
N PHE A 52 15.49 0.02 5.75
CA PHE A 52 15.28 -0.21 7.19
C PHE A 52 15.34 -1.69 7.53
N ASP A 53 15.71 -2.00 8.76
CA ASP A 53 15.67 -3.36 9.30
C ASP A 53 14.28 -3.67 9.88
N SER A 54 13.53 -4.55 9.20
CA SER A 54 12.20 -4.97 9.63
C SER A 54 12.23 -5.75 10.96
N MET A 55 13.32 -6.45 11.27
CA MET A 55 13.46 -7.18 12.53
C MET A 55 13.64 -6.20 13.71
N GLU A 56 14.42 -5.15 13.49
CA GLU A 56 14.58 -4.07 14.50
C GLU A 56 13.24 -3.37 14.76
N LEU A 57 12.49 -3.04 13.71
CA LEU A 57 11.17 -2.43 13.84
C LEU A 57 10.16 -3.36 14.55
N ALA A 58 10.18 -4.65 14.22
CA ALA A 58 9.34 -5.64 14.90
C ALA A 58 9.70 -5.77 16.39
N ALA A 59 10.99 -5.73 16.73
CA ALA A 59 11.47 -5.75 18.11
C ALA A 59 11.02 -4.52 18.93
N ARG A 60 10.73 -3.39 18.28
CA ARG A 60 10.12 -2.20 18.89
C ARG A 60 8.62 -2.38 19.19
N GLY A 61 8.03 -3.51 18.83
CA GLY A 61 6.64 -3.84 19.10
C GLY A 61 5.65 -3.29 18.07
N LEU A 62 6.10 -2.98 16.85
CA LEU A 62 5.20 -2.63 15.76
C LEU A 62 4.29 -3.80 15.40
N GLU A 63 3.04 -3.50 15.06
CA GLU A 63 2.05 -4.52 14.74
C GLU A 63 2.31 -5.14 13.37
N HIS A 64 2.55 -6.46 13.32
CA HIS A 64 2.72 -7.19 12.07
C HIS A 64 1.38 -7.43 11.38
N ARG A 65 1.28 -7.06 10.11
CA ARG A 65 0.09 -7.22 9.29
C ARG A 65 0.45 -7.63 7.88
N CYS A 66 -0.29 -8.58 7.33
CA CYS A 66 -0.12 -9.00 5.96
C CYS A 66 -1.46 -9.21 5.26
N GLY A 67 -1.48 -8.94 3.97
CA GLY A 67 -2.66 -9.05 3.14
C GLY A 67 -2.34 -9.66 1.79
N MET A 68 -3.36 -10.19 1.14
CA MET A 68 -3.26 -10.87 -0.14
C MET A 68 -4.42 -10.48 -1.04
N ASP A 69 -4.10 -10.05 -2.23
CA ASP A 69 -5.01 -9.91 -3.36
C ASP A 69 -4.86 -11.10 -4.29
N LEU A 70 -5.98 -11.76 -4.61
CA LEU A 70 -6.01 -12.95 -5.45
C LEU A 70 -6.35 -12.56 -6.89
N GLY A 71 -5.44 -12.81 -7.79
CA GLY A 71 -5.63 -12.72 -9.23
C GLY A 71 -5.19 -14.00 -9.94
N TYR A 72 -5.71 -14.24 -11.13
CA TYR A 72 -5.22 -15.29 -12.04
C TYR A 72 -4.77 -14.69 -13.36
N HIS A 73 -5.64 -13.95 -14.04
CA HIS A 73 -5.29 -13.15 -15.21
C HIS A 73 -4.51 -11.90 -14.81
N ASP A 74 -4.92 -11.31 -13.70
CA ASP A 74 -4.19 -10.25 -13.00
C ASP A 74 -3.19 -10.85 -12.02
N PRO A 75 -2.21 -10.07 -11.54
CA PRO A 75 -1.26 -10.55 -10.56
C PRO A 75 -1.94 -10.93 -9.24
N SER A 76 -1.51 -12.05 -8.65
CA SER A 76 -1.70 -12.24 -7.21
C SER A 76 -0.61 -11.49 -6.47
N ALA A 77 -0.98 -10.72 -5.47
CA ALA A 77 -0.06 -9.96 -4.64
C ALA A 77 -0.18 -10.36 -3.16
N ILE A 78 0.96 -10.51 -2.49
CA ILE A 78 1.04 -10.65 -1.03
C ILE A 78 1.94 -9.53 -0.54
N ILE A 79 1.46 -8.75 0.43
CA ILE A 79 2.20 -7.64 1.02
C ILE A 79 2.36 -7.87 2.52
N ASP A 80 3.59 -7.73 2.97
CA ASP A 80 4.00 -7.89 4.37
C ASP A 80 4.41 -6.56 4.96
N THR A 81 3.81 -6.19 6.11
CA THR A 81 3.94 -4.86 6.68
C THR A 81 4.12 -4.88 8.19
N LEU A 82 4.75 -3.81 8.71
CA LEU A 82 4.72 -3.45 10.12
C LEU A 82 4.00 -2.11 10.29
N TYR A 83 3.17 -2.00 11.32
CA TYR A 83 2.36 -0.82 11.57
C TYR A 83 2.70 -0.14 12.88
N ASP A 84 3.18 1.08 12.80
CA ASP A 84 3.25 2.00 13.93
C ASP A 84 1.94 2.77 14.04
N LYS A 85 1.06 2.29 14.93
CA LYS A 85 -0.24 2.91 15.15
C LYS A 85 -0.13 4.30 15.79
N SER A 86 0.90 4.53 16.60
CA SER A 86 1.13 5.80 17.28
C SER A 86 1.66 6.88 16.33
N GLY A 87 2.59 6.49 15.46
CA GLY A 87 3.16 7.34 14.43
C GLY A 87 2.35 7.38 13.13
N GLN A 88 1.23 6.63 13.04
CA GLN A 88 0.45 6.48 11.81
C GLN A 88 1.33 6.15 10.60
N THR A 89 2.22 5.16 10.77
CA THR A 89 3.21 4.80 9.75
C THR A 89 3.10 3.32 9.41
N ILE A 90 3.02 3.02 8.12
CA ILE A 90 3.03 1.67 7.56
C ILE A 90 4.41 1.43 6.93
N TYR A 91 5.11 0.41 7.38
CA TYR A 91 6.37 -0.05 6.80
C TYR A 91 6.12 -1.27 5.93
N VAL A 92 6.31 -1.16 4.62
CA VAL A 92 6.18 -2.26 3.66
C VAL A 92 7.57 -2.81 3.39
N PHE A 93 7.84 -4.09 3.74
CA PHE A 93 9.19 -4.62 3.69
C PHE A 93 9.36 -5.91 2.89
N ASN A 94 8.25 -6.58 2.53
CA ASN A 94 8.32 -7.81 1.75
C ASN A 94 7.09 -7.94 0.85
N GLU A 95 7.31 -8.44 -0.37
CA GLU A 95 6.25 -8.62 -1.35
C GLU A 95 6.40 -9.93 -2.13
N PHE A 96 5.27 -10.51 -2.53
CA PHE A 96 5.17 -11.46 -3.62
C PHE A 96 4.22 -10.89 -4.67
N TYR A 97 4.59 -11.01 -5.96
CA TYR A 97 3.80 -10.45 -7.04
C TYR A 97 3.98 -11.31 -8.30
N LYS A 98 2.93 -12.02 -8.74
CA LYS A 98 3.04 -12.91 -9.90
C LYS A 98 1.67 -13.18 -10.53
N LYS A 99 1.61 -13.19 -11.87
CA LYS A 99 0.43 -13.61 -12.65
C LYS A 99 0.37 -15.13 -12.81
N GLY A 100 -0.86 -15.66 -13.00
CA GLY A 100 -1.09 -17.06 -13.36
C GLY A 100 -0.76 -18.06 -12.25
N CYS A 101 -0.75 -17.63 -10.98
CA CYS A 101 -0.45 -18.51 -9.86
C CYS A 101 -1.62 -19.43 -9.52
N GLN A 102 -1.30 -20.70 -9.30
CA GLN A 102 -2.22 -21.67 -8.69
C GLN A 102 -2.17 -21.51 -7.16
N LEU A 103 -3.23 -21.99 -6.46
CA LEU A 103 -3.32 -21.88 -5.00
C LEU A 103 -2.15 -22.57 -4.27
N ASN A 104 -1.63 -23.68 -4.80
CA ASN A 104 -0.47 -24.38 -4.24
C ASN A 104 0.83 -23.56 -4.37
N GLU A 105 1.01 -22.82 -5.48
CA GLU A 105 2.15 -21.91 -5.64
C GLU A 105 2.06 -20.74 -4.67
N LEU A 106 0.85 -20.21 -4.45
CA LEU A 106 0.61 -19.16 -3.48
C LEU A 106 0.85 -19.65 -2.04
N ALA A 107 0.42 -20.88 -1.71
CA ALA A 107 0.73 -21.48 -0.41
C ALA A 107 2.23 -21.65 -0.21
N ALA A 108 2.96 -22.07 -1.25
CA ALA A 108 4.43 -22.17 -1.21
C ALA A 108 5.09 -20.79 -1.03
N ALA A 109 4.59 -19.76 -1.71
CA ALA A 109 5.08 -18.39 -1.56
C ALA A 109 4.86 -17.87 -0.11
N ILE A 110 3.67 -18.04 0.44
CA ILE A 110 3.36 -17.67 1.84
C ILE A 110 4.32 -18.37 2.81
N LYS A 111 4.60 -19.65 2.58
CA LYS A 111 5.54 -20.42 3.41
C LYS A 111 6.98 -19.91 3.27
N SER A 112 7.43 -19.59 2.05
CA SER A 112 8.76 -19.06 1.80
C SER A 112 8.98 -17.67 2.40
N MET A 113 7.90 -16.87 2.50
CA MET A 113 7.90 -15.56 3.18
C MET A 113 7.82 -15.68 4.72
N GLY A 114 7.66 -16.90 5.27
CA GLY A 114 7.53 -17.12 6.71
C GLY A 114 6.18 -16.71 7.31
N LEU A 115 5.15 -16.50 6.49
CA LEU A 115 3.87 -15.92 6.87
C LEU A 115 2.81 -16.93 7.35
N GLN A 116 3.15 -18.24 7.48
CA GLN A 116 2.17 -19.28 7.82
C GLN A 116 1.40 -19.00 9.12
N LYS A 117 2.09 -18.48 10.13
CA LYS A 117 1.50 -18.18 11.45
C LYS A 117 0.94 -16.77 11.55
N SER A 118 1.30 -15.88 10.63
CA SER A 118 0.81 -14.51 10.58
C SER A 118 -0.65 -14.48 10.16
N LYS A 119 -1.42 -13.54 10.72
CA LYS A 119 -2.81 -13.33 10.29
C LYS A 119 -2.81 -12.73 8.89
N LEU A 120 -2.99 -13.57 7.89
CA LEU A 120 -3.07 -13.17 6.49
C LEU A 120 -4.52 -12.82 6.11
N ALA A 121 -4.80 -11.57 5.82
CA ALA A 121 -6.08 -11.12 5.32
C ALA A 121 -6.14 -11.30 3.80
N VAL A 122 -7.06 -12.14 3.32
CA VAL A 122 -7.14 -12.53 1.90
C VAL A 122 -8.41 -11.99 1.27
N ASP A 123 -8.31 -11.39 0.09
CA ASP A 123 -9.48 -11.14 -0.75
C ASP A 123 -9.94 -12.45 -1.40
N ALA A 124 -10.71 -13.20 -0.66
CA ALA A 124 -11.31 -14.41 -1.17
C ALA A 124 -12.83 -14.25 -1.23
N ALA A 125 -13.37 -14.16 -2.42
CA ALA A 125 -14.80 -14.23 -2.65
C ALA A 125 -15.34 -15.64 -2.30
N GLU A 126 -14.49 -16.67 -2.40
CA GLU A 126 -14.87 -18.07 -2.17
C GLU A 126 -14.32 -18.62 -0.86
N PRO A 127 -15.19 -19.15 0.04
CA PRO A 127 -14.75 -19.79 1.27
C PRO A 127 -13.79 -20.97 1.07
N ARG A 128 -13.85 -21.63 -0.10
CA ARG A 128 -12.97 -22.75 -0.47
C ARG A 128 -11.50 -22.36 -0.51
N THR A 129 -11.18 -21.16 -0.97
CA THR A 129 -9.81 -20.63 -1.02
C THR A 129 -9.23 -20.48 0.39
N ILE A 130 -10.00 -19.93 1.32
CA ILE A 130 -9.59 -19.82 2.72
C ILE A 130 -9.40 -21.20 3.34
N GLN A 131 -10.32 -22.15 3.05
CA GLN A 131 -10.21 -23.51 3.56
C GLN A 131 -8.96 -24.22 3.01
N PHE A 132 -8.63 -24.02 1.73
CA PHE A 132 -7.40 -24.54 1.14
C PHE A 132 -6.16 -24.05 1.89
N PHE A 133 -6.02 -22.74 2.14
CA PHE A 133 -4.89 -22.21 2.89
C PHE A 133 -4.83 -22.73 4.34
N LYS A 134 -5.98 -22.90 5.00
CA LYS A 134 -6.04 -23.51 6.34
C LYS A 134 -5.56 -24.97 6.35
N ASN A 135 -5.91 -25.73 5.32
CA ASN A 135 -5.44 -27.10 5.17
C ASN A 135 -3.93 -27.19 4.94
N GLU A 136 -3.34 -26.13 4.35
CA GLU A 136 -1.91 -25.94 4.18
C GLU A 136 -1.20 -25.39 5.44
N ASN A 137 -1.91 -25.33 6.59
CA ASN A 137 -1.45 -24.75 7.86
C ASN A 137 -1.09 -23.26 7.77
N ILE A 138 -1.80 -22.50 6.93
CA ILE A 138 -1.66 -21.06 6.80
C ILE A 138 -2.82 -20.40 7.55
N ASN A 139 -2.51 -19.41 8.40
CA ASN A 139 -3.48 -18.64 9.18
C ASN A 139 -4.16 -17.58 8.31
N ALA A 140 -4.91 -18.02 7.30
CA ALA A 140 -5.64 -17.16 6.39
C ALA A 140 -7.06 -16.89 6.88
N SER A 141 -7.51 -15.66 6.71
CA SER A 141 -8.88 -15.22 6.99
C SER A 141 -9.37 -14.30 5.87
N PRO A 142 -10.67 -14.27 5.57
CA PRO A 142 -11.19 -13.30 4.60
C PRO A 142 -10.96 -11.88 5.12
N CYS A 143 -10.62 -10.96 4.21
CA CYS A 143 -10.57 -9.54 4.54
C CYS A 143 -11.98 -9.04 4.89
N ALA A 144 -12.06 -8.05 5.78
CA ALA A 144 -13.34 -7.45 6.12
C ALA A 144 -13.84 -6.59 4.94
N LYS A 145 -15.04 -6.91 4.44
CA LYS A 145 -15.69 -6.18 3.34
C LYS A 145 -16.94 -5.48 3.85
N GLY A 146 -17.30 -4.36 3.24
CA GLY A 146 -18.51 -3.62 3.54
C GLY A 146 -18.80 -2.61 2.43
N LYS A 147 -19.96 -1.96 2.49
CA LYS A 147 -20.29 -0.85 1.61
C LYS A 147 -19.19 0.22 1.77
N ASP A 148 -18.67 0.73 0.66
CA ASP A 148 -17.61 1.74 0.61
C ASP A 148 -16.25 1.29 1.21
N SER A 149 -16.03 -0.02 1.40
CA SER A 149 -14.78 -0.54 1.99
C SER A 149 -13.53 -0.19 1.16
N VAL A 150 -13.65 -0.09 -0.16
CA VAL A 150 -12.58 0.35 -1.05
C VAL A 150 -12.18 1.79 -0.72
N LYS A 151 -13.17 2.71 -0.73
CA LYS A 151 -12.95 4.13 -0.43
C LYS A 151 -12.39 4.33 0.99
N ALA A 152 -12.96 3.62 1.98
CA ALA A 152 -12.46 3.68 3.36
C ALA A 152 -11.03 3.16 3.50
N GLY A 153 -10.68 2.11 2.77
CA GLY A 153 -9.32 1.55 2.77
C GLY A 153 -8.31 2.47 2.08
N ILE A 154 -8.68 3.09 0.96
CA ILE A 154 -7.84 4.11 0.31
C ILE A 154 -7.61 5.29 1.26
N MET A 155 -8.67 5.82 1.89
CA MET A 155 -8.54 6.88 2.89
C MET A 155 -7.67 6.46 4.08
N PHE A 156 -7.73 5.20 4.50
CA PHE A 156 -6.84 4.71 5.54
C PHE A 156 -5.37 4.78 5.11
N LEU A 157 -5.03 4.34 3.90
CA LEU A 157 -3.67 4.43 3.38
C LEU A 157 -3.22 5.89 3.20
N GLN A 158 -4.11 6.76 2.72
CA GLN A 158 -3.84 8.20 2.58
C GLN A 158 -3.58 8.93 3.91
N ASN A 159 -4.14 8.43 5.01
CA ASN A 159 -3.98 9.03 6.35
C ASN A 159 -2.76 8.49 7.11
N ASN A 160 -2.01 7.54 6.53
CA ASN A 160 -0.81 6.98 7.13
C ASN A 160 0.40 7.25 6.23
N LEU A 161 1.55 7.59 6.80
CA LEU A 161 2.80 7.61 6.05
C LEU A 161 3.15 6.18 5.64
N ILE A 162 3.48 5.96 4.37
CA ILE A 162 3.91 4.64 3.89
C ILE A 162 5.41 4.70 3.61
N ILE A 163 6.18 3.90 4.33
CA ILE A 163 7.62 3.74 4.13
C ILE A 163 7.82 2.38 3.46
N VAL A 164 8.42 2.38 2.28
CA VAL A 164 8.56 1.17 1.46
C VAL A 164 10.04 0.81 1.36
N HIS A 165 10.36 -0.42 1.74
CA HIS A 165 11.72 -0.94 1.53
C HIS A 165 12.00 -1.06 0.02
N PRO A 166 13.22 -0.68 -0.45
CA PRO A 166 13.54 -0.66 -1.89
C PRO A 166 13.41 -2.01 -2.61
N SER A 167 13.36 -3.12 -1.88
CA SER A 167 13.13 -4.45 -2.45
C SER A 167 11.69 -4.67 -2.95
N CYS A 168 10.71 -3.91 -2.44
CA CYS A 168 9.30 -4.01 -2.81
C CYS A 168 9.01 -3.22 -4.11
N LYS A 169 9.60 -3.67 -5.21
CA LYS A 169 9.61 -2.95 -6.50
C LYS A 169 8.24 -2.86 -7.15
N ASN A 170 7.42 -3.92 -7.03
CA ASN A 170 6.08 -3.92 -7.64
C ASN A 170 5.15 -2.97 -6.87
N PHE A 171 5.22 -2.97 -5.53
CA PHE A 171 4.46 -2.04 -4.71
C PHE A 171 4.83 -0.58 -4.99
N ILE A 172 6.14 -0.29 -5.14
CA ILE A 172 6.63 1.04 -5.54
C ILE A 172 6.08 1.43 -6.91
N THR A 173 6.17 0.52 -7.90
CA THR A 173 5.65 0.77 -9.26
C THR A 173 4.14 1.06 -9.24
N GLU A 174 3.36 0.32 -8.44
CA GLU A 174 1.93 0.62 -8.31
C GLU A 174 1.67 1.97 -7.64
N LEU A 175 2.38 2.32 -6.57
CA LEU A 175 2.24 3.63 -5.95
C LEU A 175 2.57 4.80 -6.89
N GLU A 176 3.49 4.59 -7.83
CA GLU A 176 3.86 5.58 -8.85
C GLU A 176 2.80 5.74 -9.95
N ASN A 177 1.93 4.76 -10.15
CA ASN A 177 0.98 4.72 -11.26
C ASN A 177 -0.49 4.66 -10.84
N PHE A 178 -0.80 4.31 -9.59
CA PHE A 178 -2.16 4.23 -9.08
C PHE A 178 -2.81 5.61 -9.03
N SER A 179 -3.73 5.85 -9.94
CA SER A 179 -4.32 7.17 -10.16
C SER A 179 -5.85 7.11 -10.27
N TYR A 180 -6.48 8.23 -9.99
CA TYR A 180 -7.88 8.44 -10.35
C TYR A 180 -8.04 8.43 -11.87
N ILE A 181 -9.23 8.09 -12.34
CA ILE A 181 -9.57 8.09 -13.77
C ILE A 181 -10.13 9.45 -14.15
N LYS A 182 -9.68 10.03 -15.26
CA LYS A 182 -10.28 11.22 -15.82
C LYS A 182 -11.55 10.87 -16.62
N SER A 183 -12.64 11.61 -16.37
CA SER A 183 -13.84 11.55 -17.20
C SER A 183 -13.50 11.93 -18.63
N LYS A 184 -13.85 11.07 -19.59
CA LYS A 184 -13.67 11.36 -21.02
C LYS A 184 -14.56 12.51 -21.51
N GLN A 185 -15.64 12.82 -20.79
CA GLN A 185 -16.61 13.85 -21.17
C GLN A 185 -16.23 15.23 -20.61
N THR A 186 -15.80 15.30 -19.34
CA THR A 186 -15.53 16.58 -18.68
C THR A 186 -14.04 16.88 -18.55
N GLY A 187 -13.16 15.89 -18.69
CA GLY A 187 -11.73 16.02 -18.41
C GLY A 187 -11.39 16.10 -16.92
N GLU A 188 -12.38 16.06 -16.04
CA GLU A 188 -12.21 16.11 -14.59
C GLU A 188 -11.88 14.73 -14.01
N TRP A 189 -11.20 14.72 -12.86
CA TRP A 189 -10.93 13.49 -12.12
C TRP A 189 -12.21 12.94 -11.49
N THR A 190 -12.42 11.63 -11.63
CA THR A 190 -13.52 10.90 -11.00
C THR A 190 -13.06 10.30 -9.66
N ASP A 191 -14.01 9.73 -8.90
CA ASP A 191 -13.69 8.94 -7.68
C ASP A 191 -13.21 7.51 -8.03
N ASP A 192 -13.26 7.11 -9.30
CA ASP A 192 -12.81 5.80 -9.75
C ASP A 192 -11.29 5.78 -9.94
N THR A 193 -10.67 4.64 -9.64
CA THR A 193 -9.23 4.44 -9.72
C THR A 193 -8.83 3.44 -10.80
N THR A 194 -7.58 3.52 -11.24
CA THR A 194 -7.02 2.55 -12.21
C THR A 194 -6.93 1.17 -11.58
N HIS A 195 -7.40 0.14 -12.30
CA HIS A 195 -7.35 -1.25 -11.83
C HIS A 195 -5.97 -1.90 -12.06
N GLU A 196 -5.31 -1.53 -13.15
CA GLU A 196 -4.04 -2.14 -13.58
C GLU A 196 -2.91 -2.00 -12.52
N TRP A 197 -2.98 -0.96 -11.69
CA TRP A 197 -1.94 -0.61 -10.73
C TRP A 197 -2.44 -0.68 -9.27
N SER A 198 -3.32 -1.64 -8.96
CA SER A 198 -3.95 -1.70 -7.64
C SER A 198 -3.71 -2.98 -6.84
N HIS A 199 -3.12 -4.02 -7.42
CA HIS A 199 -3.09 -5.36 -6.82
C HIS A 199 -2.27 -5.43 -5.53
N ALA A 200 -1.05 -4.90 -5.53
CA ALA A 200 -0.22 -4.83 -4.33
C ALA A 200 -0.77 -3.80 -3.33
N ILE A 201 -1.33 -2.68 -3.82
CA ILE A 201 -2.02 -1.67 -3.00
C ILE A 201 -3.26 -2.28 -2.35
N ASP A 202 -4.04 -3.07 -3.08
CA ASP A 202 -5.22 -3.75 -2.55
C ASP A 202 -4.82 -4.82 -1.53
N ALA A 203 -3.77 -5.59 -1.77
CA ALA A 203 -3.21 -6.52 -0.78
C ALA A 203 -2.82 -5.78 0.51
N CYS A 204 -2.12 -4.66 0.41
CA CYS A 204 -1.78 -3.81 1.55
C CYS A 204 -3.06 -3.30 2.26
N ARG A 205 -4.03 -2.81 1.52
CA ARG A 205 -5.33 -2.35 2.04
C ARG A 205 -6.05 -3.45 2.81
N TYR A 206 -6.07 -4.70 2.30
CA TYR A 206 -6.71 -5.83 2.98
C TYR A 206 -6.08 -6.17 4.32
N ALA A 207 -4.76 -6.01 4.48
CA ALA A 207 -4.07 -6.19 5.76
C ALA A 207 -4.66 -5.34 6.89
N TYR A 208 -5.30 -4.22 6.56
CA TYR A 208 -5.88 -3.25 7.50
C TYR A 208 -7.41 -3.23 7.49
N SER A 209 -8.05 -4.17 6.77
CA SER A 209 -9.50 -4.16 6.55
C SER A 209 -10.34 -4.17 7.84
N ASP A 210 -9.86 -4.81 8.89
CA ASP A 210 -10.50 -4.84 10.20
C ASP A 210 -10.43 -3.49 10.95
N ILE A 211 -9.43 -2.65 10.66
CA ILE A 211 -9.29 -1.34 11.29
C ILE A 211 -10.31 -0.35 10.73
N TYR A 212 -10.34 -0.19 9.40
CA TYR A 212 -11.18 0.86 8.79
C TYR A 212 -12.65 0.44 8.64
N THR A 213 -12.97 -0.86 8.63
CA THR A 213 -14.36 -1.31 8.63
C THR A 213 -15.01 -1.23 10.01
N ASN A 214 -14.25 -1.47 11.09
CA ASN A 214 -14.78 -1.40 12.46
C ASN A 214 -14.97 0.03 12.99
N LYS A 215 -14.35 1.06 12.39
CA LYS A 215 -14.55 2.46 12.80
C LYS A 215 -15.98 2.96 12.59
N LYS A 216 -16.76 2.35 11.68
CA LYS A 216 -18.18 2.69 11.47
C LYS A 216 -19.11 2.29 12.62
N LEU A 217 -18.69 1.39 13.51
CA LEU A 217 -19.51 0.91 14.65
C LEU A 217 -19.36 1.76 15.93
N LYS A 218 -18.43 2.72 15.97
CA LYS A 218 -18.16 3.55 17.16
C LYS A 218 -18.57 5.01 17.02
N SER A 219 -19.19 5.41 15.91
CA SER A 219 -19.69 6.77 15.66
C SER A 219 -21.22 6.82 15.51
N LEU A 220 -21.92 5.85 16.07
CA LEU A 220 -23.35 5.85 16.37
C LEU A 220 -23.51 5.68 17.89
#